data_122208e0cf4e4122124111d50437f4f3
#
_entry.id   122208e0cf4e4122124111d50437f4f3
#
_cell.length_a   1.000
_cell.length_b   1.000
_cell.length_c   1.000
_cell.angle_alpha   90.00
_cell.angle_beta   90.00
_cell.angle_gamma   90.00
#
_symmetry.space_group_name_H-M   'P 1'
#
loop_
_entity.id
_entity.type
_entity.pdbx_description
1 polymer ?
#
loop_
_entity_poly.entity_id
_entity_poly.type
_entity_poly.pdbx_seq_one_letter_code
_entity_poly.pdbx_strand_id
1 'polypeptide(L)'
;MTISKRDNVCLQAAGLATATTAAQVRTVNAIGYTINGRTYAKAATDNLWAPAGAVMAAGEVQVIWLYLNAAGTASVEASAVKKASTTTSTTERYTGGAFDWPDPVDKCCVGAMVITATGAFTPGTTSTATQCVFVNAGPDYGAPITY
;
A
#
# COMPACT_ATOMS: atom_id res chain seq x y z
N MET A 1 -4.96 -10.14 28.95
CA MET A 1 -3.92 -9.64 28.04
C MET A 1 -4.27 -10.05 26.63
N THR A 2 -4.54 -9.08 25.79
CA THR A 2 -4.84 -9.34 24.37
C THR A 2 -3.52 -9.44 23.63
N ILE A 3 -3.15 -10.64 23.23
CA ILE A 3 -1.97 -10.84 22.38
C ILE A 3 -2.39 -10.43 20.97
N SER A 4 -1.75 -9.41 20.41
CA SER A 4 -1.92 -9.09 18.99
C SER A 4 -1.47 -10.29 18.17
N LYS A 5 -2.41 -10.89 17.43
CA LYS A 5 -2.15 -12.12 16.65
C LYS A 5 -1.61 -11.85 15.26
N ARG A 6 -0.98 -10.73 15.03
CA ARG A 6 -0.38 -10.47 13.72
C ARG A 6 1.02 -11.11 13.68
N ASP A 7 1.06 -12.35 13.24
CA ASP A 7 2.30 -13.11 13.06
C ASP A 7 3.07 -12.70 11.78
N ASN A 8 2.45 -11.86 10.95
CA ASN A 8 2.96 -11.43 9.65
C ASN A 8 3.14 -9.91 9.66
N VAL A 9 4.26 -9.42 10.17
CA VAL A 9 4.49 -7.98 10.35
C VAL A 9 5.83 -7.53 9.76
N CYS A 10 5.86 -6.30 9.26
CA CYS A 10 7.08 -5.62 8.88
C CYS A 10 7.73 -5.03 10.13
N LEU A 11 8.99 -5.34 10.38
CA LEU A 11 9.67 -4.96 11.62
C LEU A 11 10.19 -3.52 11.58
N GLN A 12 10.33 -2.94 10.40
CA GLN A 12 10.83 -1.58 10.21
C GLN A 12 10.29 -0.98 8.91
N ALA A 13 10.32 0.34 8.81
CA ALA A 13 9.87 1.04 7.63
C ALA A 13 10.75 0.72 6.41
N ALA A 14 10.13 0.30 5.33
CA ALA A 14 10.79 -0.06 4.08
C ALA A 14 11.36 1.15 3.32
N GLY A 15 10.88 2.36 3.62
CA GLY A 15 11.19 3.53 2.82
C GLY A 15 10.62 3.40 1.42
N LEU A 16 9.31 3.15 1.32
CA LEU A 16 8.63 3.02 0.03
C LEU A 16 8.75 4.30 -0.79
N ALA A 17 9.09 4.16 -2.05
CA ALA A 17 9.27 5.28 -2.97
C ALA A 17 9.00 4.85 -4.41
N THR A 18 8.84 5.85 -5.29
CA THR A 18 8.83 5.63 -6.74
C THR A 18 10.14 4.99 -7.18
N ALA A 19 10.05 3.94 -7.95
CA ALA A 19 11.20 3.20 -8.48
C ALA A 19 11.85 3.93 -9.68
N THR A 20 12.96 3.41 -10.17
CA THR A 20 13.57 3.89 -11.42
C THR A 20 12.61 3.74 -12.59
N THR A 21 11.85 2.65 -12.65
CA THR A 21 10.66 2.57 -13.52
C THR A 21 9.51 3.30 -12.83
N ALA A 22 9.17 4.47 -13.32
CA ALA A 22 8.31 5.44 -12.62
C ALA A 22 6.91 4.91 -12.23
N ALA A 23 6.42 3.87 -12.90
CA ALA A 23 5.14 3.23 -12.57
C ALA A 23 5.27 2.10 -11.52
N GLN A 24 6.49 1.86 -11.02
CA GLN A 24 6.77 0.82 -10.04
C GLN A 24 7.17 1.40 -8.68
N VAL A 25 7.23 0.54 -7.67
CA VAL A 25 7.57 0.89 -6.29
C VAL A 25 8.84 0.18 -5.86
N ARG A 26 9.69 0.88 -5.13
CA ARG A 26 10.93 0.36 -4.54
C ARG A 26 10.96 0.46 -3.03
N THR A 27 11.87 -0.26 -2.41
CA THR A 27 12.31 -0.02 -1.04
C THR A 27 13.64 0.72 -1.05
N VAL A 28 13.75 1.78 -0.24
CA VAL A 28 15.01 2.52 -0.04
C VAL A 28 15.85 1.85 1.05
N ASN A 29 15.19 1.24 2.04
CA ASN A 29 15.84 0.56 3.16
C ASN A 29 15.81 -0.96 2.97
N ALA A 30 16.81 -1.65 3.51
CA ALA A 30 16.69 -3.07 3.82
C ALA A 30 15.65 -3.26 4.91
N ILE A 31 14.86 -4.34 4.82
CA ILE A 31 13.76 -4.60 5.77
C ILE A 31 13.87 -5.99 6.37
N GLY A 32 13.50 -6.09 7.64
CA GLY A 32 13.16 -7.34 8.31
C GLY A 32 11.64 -7.47 8.40
N TYR A 33 11.13 -8.66 8.25
CA TYR A 33 9.71 -8.97 8.39
C TYR A 33 9.48 -10.38 8.91
N THR A 34 8.31 -10.64 9.45
CA THR A 34 7.94 -11.95 9.96
C THR A 34 6.77 -12.53 9.19
N ILE A 35 6.77 -13.83 9.00
CA ILE A 35 5.66 -14.61 8.45
C ILE A 35 5.52 -15.86 9.30
N ASN A 36 4.34 -16.06 9.86
CA ASN A 36 4.04 -17.21 10.73
C ASN A 36 5.09 -17.38 11.86
N GLY A 37 5.51 -16.26 12.46
CA GLY A 37 6.48 -16.22 13.53
C GLY A 37 7.95 -16.43 13.13
N ARG A 38 8.25 -16.61 11.84
CA ARG A 38 9.62 -16.68 11.32
C ARG A 38 10.08 -15.36 10.77
N THR A 39 11.33 -15.00 11.02
CA THR A 39 11.95 -13.77 10.55
C THR A 39 12.62 -13.95 9.20
N TYR A 40 12.40 -13.00 8.32
CA TYR A 40 13.01 -12.91 6.99
C TYR A 40 13.61 -11.52 6.80
N ALA A 41 14.47 -11.39 5.82
CA ALA A 41 15.09 -10.12 5.44
C ALA A 41 15.06 -9.93 3.92
N LYS A 42 14.91 -8.67 3.50
CA LYS A 42 15.00 -8.26 2.10
C LYS A 42 15.90 -7.04 2.01
N ALA A 43 16.90 -7.09 1.15
CA ALA A 43 17.72 -5.92 0.84
C ALA A 43 16.90 -4.84 0.14
N ALA A 44 17.36 -3.58 0.22
CA ALA A 44 16.81 -2.50 -0.58
C ALA A 44 16.77 -2.91 -2.07
N THR A 45 15.60 -2.81 -2.68
CA THR A 45 15.38 -3.34 -4.04
C THR A 45 14.62 -2.33 -4.88
N ASP A 46 15.17 -1.98 -6.03
CA ASP A 46 14.48 -1.15 -7.02
C ASP A 46 13.48 -1.98 -7.84
N ASN A 47 12.47 -1.33 -8.38
CA ASN A 47 11.42 -1.96 -9.20
C ASN A 47 10.83 -3.23 -8.57
N LEU A 48 10.58 -3.20 -7.27
CA LEU A 48 10.18 -4.39 -6.50
C LEU A 48 8.70 -4.76 -6.72
N TRP A 49 7.81 -3.78 -6.72
CA TRP A 49 6.39 -4.00 -6.95
C TRP A 49 5.93 -3.30 -8.23
N ALA A 50 5.22 -4.04 -9.06
CA ALA A 50 4.44 -3.50 -10.17
C ALA A 50 2.99 -3.34 -9.72
N PRO A 51 2.52 -2.12 -9.40
CA PRO A 51 1.14 -1.92 -8.97
C PRO A 51 0.14 -2.40 -10.02
N ALA A 52 -0.92 -3.04 -9.57
CA ALA A 52 -2.01 -3.47 -10.42
C ALA A 52 -3.34 -3.16 -9.73
N GLY A 53 -4.30 -2.66 -10.46
CA GLY A 53 -5.59 -2.27 -9.94
C GLY A 53 -6.51 -1.72 -11.03
N ALA A 54 -7.65 -1.20 -10.63
CA ALA A 54 -8.60 -0.59 -11.56
C ALA A 54 -8.09 0.76 -12.09
N VAL A 55 -8.44 1.08 -13.33
CA VAL A 55 -8.25 2.42 -13.88
C VAL A 55 -9.12 3.42 -13.11
N MET A 56 -8.59 4.57 -12.79
CA MET A 56 -9.22 5.58 -11.97
C MET A 56 -9.45 6.87 -12.74
N ALA A 57 -10.55 7.55 -12.42
CA ALA A 57 -10.85 8.91 -12.87
C ALA A 57 -10.57 9.93 -11.75
N ALA A 58 -10.56 11.20 -12.09
CA ALA A 58 -10.41 12.28 -11.11
C ALA A 58 -11.45 12.17 -9.97
N GLY A 59 -11.01 12.41 -8.75
CA GLY A 59 -11.84 12.31 -7.55
C GLY A 59 -11.99 10.91 -6.97
N GLU A 60 -11.27 9.93 -7.49
CA GLU A 60 -11.29 8.56 -6.99
C GLU A 60 -10.04 8.24 -6.15
N VAL A 61 -10.19 7.33 -5.20
CA VAL A 61 -9.13 6.84 -4.31
C VAL A 61 -9.07 5.32 -4.37
N GLN A 62 -7.86 4.77 -4.43
CA GLN A 62 -7.59 3.34 -4.35
C GLN A 62 -6.34 3.10 -3.53
N VAL A 63 -6.31 2.03 -2.76
CA VAL A 63 -5.11 1.58 -2.05
C VAL A 63 -4.58 0.31 -2.72
N ILE A 64 -3.30 0.30 -2.98
CA ILE A 64 -2.56 -0.89 -3.44
C ILE A 64 -1.70 -1.37 -2.26
N TRP A 65 -2.05 -2.52 -1.72
CA TRP A 65 -1.29 -3.18 -0.65
C TRP A 65 -0.08 -3.90 -1.23
N LEU A 66 1.08 -3.74 -0.59
CA LEU A 66 2.37 -4.26 -1.06
C LEU A 66 2.84 -5.38 -0.14
N TYR A 67 3.02 -6.57 -0.69
CA TYR A 67 3.34 -7.77 0.07
C TYR A 67 4.69 -8.38 -0.31
N LEU A 68 5.30 -9.06 0.66
CA LEU A 68 6.42 -9.99 0.46
C LEU A 68 6.07 -11.36 1.07
N ASN A 69 6.40 -12.43 0.37
CA ASN A 69 6.31 -13.78 0.92
C ASN A 69 7.64 -14.24 1.55
N ALA A 70 7.71 -15.47 2.05
CA ALA A 70 8.91 -16.03 2.68
C ALA A 70 10.13 -16.11 1.74
N ALA A 71 9.91 -16.23 0.44
CA ALA A 71 10.97 -16.23 -0.57
C ALA A 71 11.42 -14.81 -0.95
N GLY A 72 10.81 -13.76 -0.39
CA GLY A 72 11.06 -12.37 -0.77
C GLY A 72 10.43 -11.97 -2.10
N THR A 73 9.46 -12.74 -2.59
CA THR A 73 8.72 -12.44 -3.81
C THR A 73 7.64 -11.41 -3.54
N ALA A 74 7.62 -10.37 -4.35
CA ALA A 74 6.65 -9.28 -4.27
C ALA A 74 5.31 -9.66 -4.88
N SER A 75 4.24 -9.19 -4.26
CA SER A 75 2.87 -9.24 -4.79
C SER A 75 2.09 -8.02 -4.36
N VAL A 76 0.98 -7.75 -5.01
CA VAL A 76 0.11 -6.61 -4.72
C VAL A 76 -1.35 -7.06 -4.64
N GLU A 77 -2.14 -6.26 -3.92
CA GLU A 77 -3.59 -6.41 -3.86
C GLU A 77 -4.23 -5.02 -3.86
N ALA A 78 -5.17 -4.78 -4.74
CA ALA A 78 -5.86 -3.50 -4.85
C ALA A 78 -7.16 -3.52 -4.04
N SER A 79 -7.44 -2.43 -3.35
CA SER A 79 -8.76 -2.17 -2.79
C SER A 79 -9.78 -1.87 -3.89
N ALA A 80 -11.07 -1.85 -3.55
CA ALA A 80 -12.06 -1.23 -4.40
C ALA A 80 -11.77 0.27 -4.59
N VAL A 81 -12.13 0.80 -5.74
CA VAL A 81 -12.08 2.24 -5.99
C VAL A 81 -13.21 2.92 -5.21
N LYS A 82 -12.87 3.99 -4.49
CA LYS A 82 -13.80 4.80 -3.70
C LYS A 82 -13.78 6.23 -4.20
N LYS A 83 -14.86 6.96 -3.95
CA LYS A 83 -14.90 8.41 -4.20
C LYS A 83 -14.22 9.14 -3.06
N ALA A 84 -13.31 10.06 -3.38
CA ALA A 84 -12.74 10.95 -2.38
C ALA A 84 -13.84 11.83 -1.77
N SER A 85 -13.72 12.15 -0.48
CA SER A 85 -14.61 13.11 0.17
C SER A 85 -14.46 14.47 -0.50
N THR A 86 -15.49 14.93 -1.21
CA THR A 86 -15.54 16.29 -1.75
C THR A 86 -16.50 17.13 -0.96
N THR A 87 -16.04 18.28 -0.50
CA THR A 87 -16.84 19.24 0.28
C THR A 87 -17.77 20.10 -0.60
N THR A 88 -17.87 19.84 -1.89
CA THR A 88 -18.46 20.77 -2.85
C THR A 88 -19.88 20.44 -3.32
N SER A 89 -20.46 19.33 -2.90
CA SER A 89 -21.86 19.03 -3.26
C SER A 89 -22.78 19.13 -2.05
N THR A 90 -23.75 20.03 -2.11
CA THR A 90 -24.81 20.19 -1.10
C THR A 90 -25.83 19.03 -1.12
N THR A 91 -25.81 18.17 -2.15
CA THR A 91 -26.79 17.11 -2.36
C THR A 91 -26.24 15.69 -2.17
N GLU A 92 -24.92 15.50 -2.24
CA GLU A 92 -24.29 14.21 -2.02
C GLU A 92 -23.22 14.34 -0.92
N ARG A 93 -23.60 13.96 0.29
CA ARG A 93 -22.64 13.84 1.39
C ARG A 93 -21.84 12.55 1.19
N TYR A 94 -20.72 12.63 0.49
CA TYR A 94 -19.71 11.59 0.57
C TYR A 94 -19.00 11.76 1.92
N THR A 95 -19.44 10.99 2.89
CA THR A 95 -18.63 10.82 4.10
C THR A 95 -17.44 9.99 3.69
N GLY A 96 -16.25 10.54 3.81
CA GLY A 96 -15.01 9.81 3.62
C GLY A 96 -15.04 8.52 4.46
N GLY A 97 -14.29 7.52 4.04
CA GLY A 97 -14.17 6.25 4.73
C GLY A 97 -12.74 5.96 5.12
N ALA A 98 -12.50 4.73 5.49
CA ALA A 98 -11.16 4.23 5.82
C ALA A 98 -10.93 2.88 5.15
N PHE A 99 -9.67 2.63 4.79
CA PHE A 99 -9.18 1.32 4.39
C PHE A 99 -8.47 0.69 5.57
N ASP A 100 -8.94 -0.48 6.00
CA ASP A 100 -8.28 -1.24 7.05
C ASP A 100 -7.04 -1.95 6.51
N TRP A 101 -6.00 -2.04 7.32
CA TRP A 101 -4.82 -2.81 6.99
C TRP A 101 -5.17 -4.29 6.84
N PRO A 102 -4.67 -4.95 5.79
CA PRO A 102 -4.94 -6.37 5.57
C PRO A 102 -4.22 -7.23 6.60
N ASP A 103 -4.74 -8.43 6.82
CA ASP A 103 -4.11 -9.48 7.61
C ASP A 103 -3.88 -10.71 6.71
N PRO A 104 -2.87 -10.66 5.84
CA PRO A 104 -2.65 -11.69 4.83
C PRO A 104 -2.13 -12.99 5.44
N VAL A 105 -2.45 -14.12 4.78
CA VAL A 105 -1.92 -15.44 5.11
C VAL A 105 -0.65 -15.70 4.29
N ASP A 106 0.39 -16.23 4.93
CA ASP A 106 1.67 -16.64 4.31
C ASP A 106 2.42 -15.51 3.57
N LYS A 107 2.13 -14.28 3.87
CA LYS A 107 2.84 -13.09 3.36
C LYS A 107 2.76 -11.94 4.36
N CYS A 108 3.67 -11.00 4.24
CA CYS A 108 3.73 -9.81 5.07
C CYS A 108 3.33 -8.58 4.25
N CYS A 109 2.45 -7.74 4.79
CA CYS A 109 2.19 -6.41 4.23
C CYS A 109 3.33 -5.47 4.62
N VAL A 110 4.06 -4.97 3.64
CA VAL A 110 5.20 -4.06 3.82
C VAL A 110 4.75 -2.61 3.85
N GLY A 111 3.62 -2.33 3.24
CA GLY A 111 3.06 -1.00 3.20
C GLY A 111 1.95 -0.88 2.16
N ALA A 112 1.63 0.36 1.85
CA ALA A 112 0.57 0.69 0.91
C ALA A 112 0.98 1.84 0.00
N MET A 113 0.49 1.82 -1.22
CA MET A 113 0.46 2.97 -2.11
C MET A 113 -0.98 3.48 -2.17
N VAL A 114 -1.20 4.69 -1.67
CA VAL A 114 -2.50 5.35 -1.68
C VAL A 114 -2.56 6.26 -2.90
N ILE A 115 -3.49 6.00 -3.81
CA ILE A 115 -3.69 6.78 -5.02
C ILE A 115 -4.89 7.69 -4.80
N THR A 116 -4.68 9.00 -4.93
CA THR A 116 -5.75 10.00 -4.98
C THR A 116 -5.74 10.63 -6.36
N ALA A 117 -6.62 10.18 -7.22
CA ALA A 117 -6.60 10.56 -8.63
C ALA A 117 -7.12 11.99 -8.81
N THR A 118 -6.31 12.86 -9.38
CA THR A 118 -6.68 14.21 -9.83
C THR A 118 -6.97 14.26 -11.34
N GLY A 119 -6.70 13.18 -12.02
CA GLY A 119 -6.94 12.92 -13.43
C GLY A 119 -6.98 11.42 -13.67
N ALA A 120 -6.91 10.99 -14.91
CA ALA A 120 -6.82 9.57 -15.24
C ALA A 120 -5.55 8.95 -14.62
N PHE A 121 -5.71 7.82 -13.93
CA PHE A 121 -4.61 7.06 -13.34
C PHE A 121 -4.79 5.57 -13.62
N THR A 122 -3.76 4.94 -14.15
CA THR A 122 -3.73 3.49 -14.39
C THR A 122 -2.58 2.89 -13.58
N PRO A 123 -2.87 2.11 -12.51
CA PRO A 123 -1.82 1.43 -11.75
C PRO A 123 -0.93 0.58 -12.66
N GLY A 124 0.38 0.65 -12.45
CA GLY A 124 1.39 -0.04 -13.26
C GLY A 124 1.74 0.63 -14.58
N THR A 125 1.05 1.71 -14.97
CA THR A 125 1.30 2.48 -16.19
C THR A 125 1.60 3.94 -15.89
N THR A 126 0.75 4.57 -15.08
CA THR A 126 0.94 5.97 -14.65
C THR A 126 2.04 6.04 -13.59
N SER A 127 2.86 7.08 -13.67
CA SER A 127 3.95 7.31 -12.71
C SER A 127 3.43 7.40 -11.27
N THR A 128 4.07 6.68 -10.35
CA THR A 128 3.76 6.75 -8.92
C THR A 128 4.32 8.01 -8.24
N ALA A 129 5.10 8.83 -8.94
CA ALA A 129 5.66 10.08 -8.42
C ALA A 129 4.60 11.16 -8.20
N THR A 130 3.46 11.03 -8.86
CA THR A 130 2.33 11.96 -8.75
C THR A 130 1.07 11.20 -8.35
N GLN A 131 0.16 11.87 -7.66
CA GLN A 131 -1.13 11.32 -7.23
C GLN A 131 -1.03 10.13 -6.25
N CYS A 132 0.18 9.76 -5.80
CA CYS A 132 0.41 8.65 -4.90
C CYS A 132 1.09 9.11 -3.62
N VAL A 133 0.69 8.52 -2.50
CA VAL A 133 1.36 8.63 -1.21
C VAL A 133 1.71 7.22 -0.74
N PHE A 134 2.94 7.04 -0.27
CA PHE A 134 3.40 5.76 0.28
C PHE A 134 3.25 5.77 1.79
N VAL A 135 2.67 4.70 2.33
CA VAL A 135 2.53 4.47 3.77
C VAL A 135 3.32 3.21 4.13
N ASN A 136 4.34 3.36 4.95
CA ASN A 136 5.13 2.23 5.40
C ASN A 136 4.38 1.50 6.53
N ALA A 137 4.31 0.18 6.44
CA ALA A 137 3.88 -0.64 7.56
C ALA A 137 4.99 -0.71 8.62
N GLY A 138 4.58 -0.76 9.86
CA GLY A 138 5.42 -1.09 11.00
C GLY A 138 4.87 -2.31 11.72
N PRO A 139 5.40 -2.64 12.91
CA PRO A 139 4.91 -3.78 13.70
C PRO A 139 3.42 -3.71 14.04
N ASP A 140 2.87 -2.50 14.16
CA ASP A 140 1.47 -2.24 14.52
C ASP A 140 0.63 -1.70 13.35
N TYR A 141 1.17 -1.69 12.14
CA TYR A 141 0.59 -1.12 10.92
C TYR A 141 0.15 0.36 11.00
N GLY A 142 -0.13 0.88 12.19
CA GLY A 142 -0.62 2.24 12.36
C GLY A 142 -2.14 2.40 12.19
N ALA A 143 -2.58 3.65 12.03
CA ALA A 143 -3.99 3.97 11.87
C ALA A 143 -4.53 3.53 10.50
N PRO A 144 -5.86 3.28 10.37
CA PRO A 144 -6.50 3.06 9.08
C PRO A 144 -6.22 4.22 8.10
N ILE A 145 -6.11 3.89 6.83
CA ILE A 145 -5.90 4.89 5.77
C ILE A 145 -7.26 5.51 5.43
N THR A 146 -7.40 6.81 5.68
CA THR A 146 -8.64 7.56 5.44
C THR A 146 -8.69 8.16 4.03
N TYR A 147 -9.89 8.32 3.50
CA TYR A 147 -10.13 8.96 2.20
C TYR A 147 -11.35 9.88 2.23
#